data_b8c92a4f8022514053be95cb9cd0f098
#
_entry.id   b8c92a4f8022514053be95cb9cd0f098
#
_cell.length_a   1.000
_cell.length_b   1.000
_cell.length_c   1.000
_cell.angle_alpha   90.00
_cell.angle_beta   90.00
_cell.angle_gamma   90.00
#
_symmetry.space_group_name_H-M   'P 1'
#
loop_
_entity.id
_entity.type
_entity.pdbx_description
1 polymer ?
#
loop_
_entity_poly.entity_id
_entity_poly.type
_entity_poly.pdbx_seq_one_letter_code
_entity_poly.pdbx_strand_id
1 'polypeptide(L)' 'GDIMKVKASVKKICNKCRIIKRKGKVMVICENPRHKQRQG' A
#
# COMPACT_ATOMS: atom_id res chain seq x y z
N GLY A 1 -15.61 -0.74 -3.31
CA GLY A 1 -15.01 -1.52 -2.28
C GLY A 1 -13.52 -1.29 -2.20
N ASP A 2 -13.03 -1.43 -1.05
CA ASP A 2 -11.62 -1.27 -0.83
C ASP A 2 -10.88 -2.46 -1.36
N ILE A 3 -9.99 -2.19 -2.29
CA ILE A 3 -9.14 -3.23 -2.81
C ILE A 3 -7.76 -3.02 -2.23
N MET A 4 -7.52 -3.63 -1.10
CA MET A 4 -6.21 -3.58 -0.49
C MET A 4 -5.51 -4.89 -0.75
N LYS A 5 -4.38 -4.79 -1.41
CA LYS A 5 -3.59 -5.98 -1.72
C LYS A 5 -2.68 -6.29 -0.56
N VAL A 6 -2.72 -7.53 -0.11
CA VAL A 6 -1.83 -8.00 0.94
C VAL A 6 -0.68 -8.71 0.28
N LYS A 7 0.52 -8.18 0.46
CA LYS A 7 1.72 -8.74 -0.15
C LYS A 7 2.86 -8.78 0.85
N ALA A 8 3.75 -9.72 0.66
CA ALA A 8 4.96 -9.77 1.47
C ALA A 8 5.87 -8.57 1.18
N SER A 9 5.82 -8.08 -0.03
CA SER A 9 6.63 -6.93 -0.44
C SER A 9 5.74 -5.93 -1.15
N VAL A 10 5.60 -4.75 -0.58
CA VAL A 10 4.77 -3.71 -1.15
C VAL A 10 5.64 -2.67 -1.85
N LYS A 11 5.12 -2.14 -2.95
CA LYS A 11 5.85 -1.15 -3.74
C LYS A 11 4.91 -0.08 -4.25
N LYS A 12 5.44 1.10 -4.42
CA LYS A 12 4.69 2.18 -5.05
C LYS A 12 4.43 1.82 -6.50
N ILE A 13 3.20 2.04 -6.93
CA ILE A 13 2.81 1.72 -8.30
C ILE A 13 2.83 2.98 -9.17
N CYS A 14 2.55 4.12 -8.57
CA CYS A 14 2.54 5.38 -9.31
C CYS A 14 3.25 6.45 -8.50
N ASN A 15 3.37 7.63 -9.11
CA ASN A 15 4.07 8.75 -8.47
C ASN A 15 3.35 9.27 -7.24
N LYS A 16 2.07 9.02 -7.15
CA LYS A 16 1.26 9.54 -6.05
C LYS A 16 1.12 8.55 -4.91
N CYS A 17 1.68 7.37 -5.06
CA CYS A 17 1.66 6.40 -3.98
C CYS A 17 2.62 6.82 -2.88
N ARG A 18 2.24 6.51 -1.66
CA ARG A 18 3.07 6.80 -0.49
C ARG A 18 3.25 5.55 0.32
N ILE A 19 4.44 5.40 0.85
CA ILE A 19 4.75 4.27 1.73
C ILE A 19 4.73 4.78 3.15
N ILE A 20 3.92 4.15 3.98
CA ILE A 20 3.86 4.47 5.40
C ILE A 20 4.15 3.22 6.21
N LYS A 21 4.60 3.43 7.43
CA LYS A 21 4.92 2.32 8.31
C LYS A 21 4.08 2.45 9.57
N ARG A 22 3.32 1.41 9.89
CA ARG A 22 2.47 1.39 11.08
C ARG A 22 2.67 0.11 11.84
N LYS A 23 2.96 0.23 13.13
CA LYS A 23 3.09 -0.93 14.02
C LYS A 23 4.00 -2.00 13.42
N GLY A 24 5.08 -1.57 12.82
CA GLY A 24 6.01 -2.50 12.22
C GLY A 24 5.60 -3.06 10.87
N LYS A 25 4.50 -2.58 10.32
CA LYS A 25 4.03 -3.03 9.02
C LYS A 25 4.11 -1.91 8.01
N VAL A 26 4.57 -2.23 6.83
CA VAL A 26 4.68 -1.27 5.74
C VAL A 26 3.40 -1.29 4.93
N MET A 27 2.89 -0.12 4.64
CA MET A 27 1.66 0.01 3.84
C MET A 27 1.90 1.03 2.75
N VAL A 28 1.24 0.83 1.64
CA VAL A 28 1.25 1.79 0.54
C VAL A 28 -0.14 2.36 0.39
N ILE A 29 -0.25 3.68 0.42
CA ILE A 29 -1.51 4.37 0.19
C ILE A 29 -1.38 5.24 -1.05
N CYS A 30 -2.49 5.42 -1.73
CA CYS A 30 -2.51 6.20 -2.97
C CYS A 30 -3.90 6.78 -3.16
N GLU A 31 -4.01 7.77 -4.04
CA GLU A 31 -5.30 8.29 -4.43
C GLU A 31 -6.16 7.20 -5.05
N ASN A 32 -5.50 6.31 -5.77
CA ASN A 32 -6.18 5.20 -6.40
C ASN A 32 -6.26 4.04 -5.41
N PRO A 33 -7.47 3.65 -4.99
CA PRO A 33 -7.61 2.56 -4.03
C PRO A 33 -7.05 1.23 -4.53
N ARG A 34 -6.93 1.09 -5.83
CA ARG A 34 -6.36 -0.13 -6.40
C ARG A 34 -4.87 -0.25 -6.15
N HIS A 35 -4.23 0.86 -5.78
CA HIS A 35 -2.81 0.85 -5.50
C HIS A 35 -2.51 0.64 -4.03
N LYS A 36 -3.53 0.59 -3.20
CA LYS A 36 -3.34 0.33 -1.79
C LYS A 36 -2.76 -1.05 -1.56
N GLN A 37 -1.77 -1.11 -0.72
CA GLN A 37 -1.10 -2.38 -0.40
C GLN A 37 -0.79 -2.42 1.07
N ARG A 38 -0.70 -3.62 1.59
CA ARG A 38 -0.33 -3.85 2.98
C ARG A 38 0.61 -5.03 3.04
N GLN A 39 1.69 -4.84 3.77
CA GLN A 39 2.61 -5.93 4.02
C GLN A 39 2.01 -6.84 5.09
N GLY A 40 1.77 -8.05 4.73
CA GLY A 40 1.10 -8.94 5.69
C GLY A 40 1.74 -10.26 5.86
#